data_92d62d2e0d9f913a3aed3646fe1c0d69
#
_entry.id   92d62d2e0d9f913a3aed3646fe1c0d69
#
_cell.length_a   1.000
_cell.length_b   1.000
_cell.length_c   1.000
_cell.angle_alpha   90.00
_cell.angle_beta   90.00
_cell.angle_gamma   90.00
#
_symmetry.space_group_name_H-M   'P 1'
#
loop_
_entity.id
_entity.type
_entity.pdbx_description
1 polymer ?
#
loop_
_entity_poly.entity_id
_entity_poly.type
_entity_poly.pdbx_seq_one_letter_code
_entity_poly.pdbx_strand_id
1 'polypeptide(L)'
;MKTPIVSFLKSYQEKSPVRMHMPGHKGAGILGFEGMDLTEIYGADELFAAEGIIKESEQNASSLFGCPTYYSTQGSTLCIQTMCTILCQDAKSKGKKPKILAGRNAHRSFIHAAALLDFEIEWLYGNSDYLSCKIHAEDLEKAIIESLPTAVYLTNPDYLGNLLDIQSLASVCKKHNVLLAIDNAHGAYLRFLEPSLHPIDLGADLCCDSAHKTLPVLTGGAYLHLSESLNQVWKNDVKHFMEYFSSTSPSYLIMASLDAANEVLDTTFRNSLSECVRSVASLKNTLVQHGYTILSGEPMKITISTKEFGYTGNEIANLLMECDIYPEFYDSDYIVLMPSPYNTKDD
;
A
#
# COMPACT_ATOMS: atom_id res chain seq x y z
N MET A 1 -21.96 -2.01 2.96
CA MET A 1 -21.38 -3.24 2.32
C MET A 1 -21.38 -4.38 3.34
N LYS A 2 -21.43 -5.66 2.91
CA LYS A 2 -21.36 -6.80 3.85
C LYS A 2 -19.90 -7.06 4.26
N THR A 3 -19.72 -7.58 5.48
CA THR A 3 -18.43 -7.98 6.03
C THR A 3 -18.42 -9.51 6.30
N PRO A 4 -18.25 -10.34 5.25
CA PRO A 4 -18.45 -11.79 5.36
C PRO A 4 -17.46 -12.46 6.30
N ILE A 5 -16.19 -12.04 6.33
CA ILE A 5 -15.17 -12.61 7.24
C ILE A 5 -15.50 -12.24 8.69
N VAL A 6 -15.78 -10.96 8.97
CA VAL A 6 -16.15 -10.50 10.31
C VAL A 6 -17.41 -11.22 10.81
N SER A 7 -18.42 -11.34 9.96
CA SER A 7 -19.69 -11.99 10.26
C SER A 7 -19.48 -13.48 10.61
N PHE A 8 -18.63 -14.17 9.85
CA PHE A 8 -18.28 -15.56 10.13
C PHE A 8 -17.56 -15.69 11.49
N LEU A 9 -16.54 -14.90 11.75
CA LEU A 9 -15.76 -14.96 13.00
C LEU A 9 -16.63 -14.68 14.22
N LYS A 10 -17.50 -13.68 14.18
CA LYS A 10 -18.46 -13.39 15.26
C LYS A 10 -19.41 -14.54 15.48
N SER A 11 -20.03 -15.08 14.44
CA SER A 11 -20.94 -16.22 14.54
C SER A 11 -20.25 -17.47 15.08
N TYR A 12 -18.99 -17.71 14.67
CA TYR A 12 -18.18 -18.81 15.17
C TYR A 12 -17.89 -18.66 16.68
N GLN A 13 -17.53 -17.45 17.12
CA GLN A 13 -17.26 -17.13 18.52
C GLN A 13 -18.52 -17.30 19.38
N GLU A 14 -19.68 -16.80 18.92
CA GLU A 14 -20.98 -16.92 19.61
C GLU A 14 -21.41 -18.36 19.83
N LYS A 15 -21.17 -19.25 18.88
CA LYS A 15 -21.46 -20.70 18.98
C LYS A 15 -20.60 -21.41 20.02
N SER A 16 -19.50 -20.81 20.45
CA SER A 16 -18.54 -21.37 21.41
C SER A 16 -18.21 -22.86 21.15
N PRO A 17 -17.78 -23.24 19.93
CA PRO A 17 -17.57 -24.63 19.56
C PRO A 17 -16.37 -25.23 20.31
N VAL A 18 -16.38 -26.55 20.49
CA VAL A 18 -15.19 -27.28 20.96
C VAL A 18 -14.14 -27.26 19.85
N ARG A 19 -13.01 -26.58 20.07
CA ARG A 19 -11.97 -26.38 19.10
C ARG A 19 -10.95 -27.52 19.12
N MET A 20 -11.12 -28.50 18.24
CA MET A 20 -10.16 -29.61 18.04
C MET A 20 -9.22 -29.34 16.86
N HIS A 21 -9.14 -28.10 16.39
CA HIS A 21 -8.29 -27.59 15.32
C HIS A 21 -7.29 -26.55 15.85
N MET A 22 -6.33 -26.12 15.03
CA MET A 22 -5.43 -24.99 15.32
C MET A 22 -6.22 -23.66 15.32
N PRO A 23 -5.73 -22.59 15.98
CA PRO A 23 -4.48 -22.49 16.74
C PRO A 23 -4.48 -23.19 18.11
N GLY A 24 -3.28 -23.34 18.70
CA GLY A 24 -3.07 -24.04 19.95
C GLY A 24 -3.76 -23.46 21.18
N HIS A 25 -4.03 -22.14 21.19
CA HIS A 25 -4.74 -21.45 22.27
C HIS A 25 -6.24 -21.79 22.37
N LYS A 26 -6.83 -22.45 21.36
CA LYS A 26 -8.24 -22.91 21.35
C LYS A 26 -9.30 -21.83 21.63
N GLY A 27 -8.95 -20.56 21.36
CA GLY A 27 -9.81 -19.41 21.63
C GLY A 27 -9.77 -18.91 23.07
N ALA A 28 -8.98 -19.55 23.93
CA ALA A 28 -8.71 -19.11 25.31
C ALA A 28 -7.35 -18.40 25.29
N GLY A 29 -7.33 -17.11 25.52
CA GLY A 29 -6.11 -16.37 25.35
C GLY A 29 -5.85 -15.30 26.39
N ILE A 30 -4.69 -14.69 26.24
CA ILE A 30 -4.12 -13.69 27.13
C ILE A 30 -4.45 -12.28 26.63
N LEU A 31 -4.66 -12.13 25.32
CA LEU A 31 -4.81 -10.84 24.65
C LEU A 31 -6.27 -10.40 24.47
N GLY A 32 -7.22 -11.33 24.59
CA GLY A 32 -8.66 -11.06 24.57
C GLY A 32 -9.33 -11.17 23.18
N PHE A 33 -8.58 -11.35 22.10
CA PHE A 33 -9.10 -11.51 20.75
C PHE A 33 -8.91 -12.91 20.14
N GLU A 34 -8.32 -13.85 20.89
CA GLU A 34 -8.05 -15.22 20.45
C GLU A 34 -9.33 -15.99 20.09
N GLY A 35 -10.47 -15.54 20.59
CA GLY A 35 -11.77 -16.07 20.19
C GLY A 35 -12.08 -15.96 18.70
N MET A 36 -11.51 -14.93 18.03
CA MET A 36 -11.66 -14.68 16.59
C MET A 36 -10.46 -15.15 15.77
N ASP A 37 -9.38 -15.62 16.40
CA ASP A 37 -8.23 -16.13 15.68
C ASP A 37 -8.43 -17.59 15.31
N LEU A 38 -8.40 -17.86 14.01
CA LEU A 38 -8.69 -19.15 13.38
C LEU A 38 -7.64 -19.49 12.33
N THR A 39 -7.74 -20.71 11.79
CA THR A 39 -7.09 -21.16 10.57
C THR A 39 -8.14 -21.53 9.50
N GLU A 40 -7.76 -22.23 8.46
CA GLU A 40 -8.57 -22.66 7.32
C GLU A 40 -9.51 -23.84 7.75
N ILE A 41 -10.48 -23.55 8.60
CA ILE A 41 -11.51 -24.51 9.01
C ILE A 41 -12.70 -24.45 8.06
N TYR A 42 -13.59 -25.46 8.15
CA TYR A 42 -14.81 -25.50 7.35
C TYR A 42 -15.63 -24.20 7.47
N GLY A 43 -15.86 -23.56 6.33
CA GLY A 43 -16.59 -22.29 6.21
C GLY A 43 -15.74 -21.03 6.39
N ALA A 44 -14.47 -21.15 6.82
CA ALA A 44 -13.57 -20.01 6.98
C ALA A 44 -12.91 -19.57 5.67
N ASP A 45 -12.95 -20.43 4.63
CA ASP A 45 -12.27 -20.21 3.35
C ASP A 45 -10.72 -20.31 3.48
N GLU A 46 -9.99 -20.16 2.39
CA GLU A 46 -8.53 -20.20 2.30
C GLU A 46 -8.01 -19.04 1.44
N LEU A 47 -7.06 -18.24 1.95
CA LEU A 47 -6.64 -16.99 1.30
C LEU A 47 -6.15 -17.21 -0.14
N PHE A 48 -5.32 -18.22 -0.38
CA PHE A 48 -4.71 -18.43 -1.72
C PHE A 48 -5.56 -19.29 -2.65
N ALA A 49 -6.57 -19.99 -2.12
CA ALA A 49 -7.56 -20.76 -2.87
C ALA A 49 -9.01 -20.28 -2.57
N ALA A 50 -9.20 -18.98 -2.42
CA ALA A 50 -10.44 -18.38 -1.95
C ALA A 50 -11.63 -18.66 -2.91
N GLU A 51 -12.68 -19.27 -2.37
CA GLU A 51 -13.93 -19.55 -3.06
C GLU A 51 -15.18 -19.09 -2.31
N GLY A 52 -15.02 -18.74 -1.01
CA GLY A 52 -16.07 -18.39 -0.08
C GLY A 52 -16.00 -16.94 0.42
N ILE A 53 -15.96 -16.80 1.75
CA ILE A 53 -16.06 -15.50 2.45
C ILE A 53 -14.87 -14.57 2.15
N ILE A 54 -13.68 -15.10 1.94
CA ILE A 54 -12.51 -14.30 1.59
C ILE A 54 -12.67 -13.76 0.17
N LYS A 55 -13.09 -14.61 -0.77
CA LYS A 55 -13.38 -14.18 -2.14
C LYS A 55 -14.47 -13.10 -2.19
N GLU A 56 -15.56 -13.24 -1.44
CA GLU A 56 -16.62 -12.23 -1.35
C GLU A 56 -16.06 -10.90 -0.80
N SER A 57 -15.22 -10.96 0.23
CA SER A 57 -14.58 -9.77 0.81
C SER A 57 -13.61 -9.08 -0.17
N GLU A 58 -12.81 -9.83 -0.92
CA GLU A 58 -11.93 -9.29 -1.98
C GLU A 58 -12.73 -8.70 -3.15
N GLN A 59 -13.89 -9.25 -3.49
CA GLN A 59 -14.80 -8.67 -4.49
C GLN A 59 -15.38 -7.34 -4.01
N ASN A 60 -15.70 -7.23 -2.71
CA ASN A 60 -16.12 -5.98 -2.09
C ASN A 60 -15.01 -4.92 -2.19
N ALA A 61 -13.77 -5.27 -1.84
CA ALA A 61 -12.61 -4.39 -2.02
C ALA A 61 -12.41 -4.02 -3.49
N SER A 62 -12.52 -4.98 -4.41
CA SER A 62 -12.41 -4.72 -5.85
C SER A 62 -13.45 -3.71 -6.35
N SER A 63 -14.66 -3.77 -5.82
CA SER A 63 -15.73 -2.81 -6.15
C SER A 63 -15.39 -1.40 -5.63
N LEU A 64 -14.81 -1.28 -4.45
CA LEU A 64 -14.41 -0.01 -3.84
C LEU A 64 -13.23 0.65 -4.58
N PHE A 65 -12.24 -0.15 -4.93
CA PHE A 65 -11.06 0.32 -5.66
C PHE A 65 -11.30 0.44 -7.17
N GLY A 66 -12.38 -0.16 -7.71
CA GLY A 66 -12.71 -0.13 -9.14
C GLY A 66 -11.77 -0.96 -10.00
N CYS A 67 -11.05 -1.90 -9.40
CA CYS A 67 -10.10 -2.79 -10.07
C CYS A 67 -9.99 -4.12 -9.30
N PRO A 68 -9.54 -5.20 -9.94
CA PRO A 68 -9.23 -6.46 -9.25
C PRO A 68 -8.25 -6.24 -8.09
N THR A 69 -8.67 -6.62 -6.88
CA THR A 69 -7.98 -6.36 -5.63
C THR A 69 -7.85 -7.65 -4.83
N TYR A 70 -6.62 -7.95 -4.39
CA TYR A 70 -6.27 -9.15 -3.64
C TYR A 70 -5.70 -8.77 -2.28
N TYR A 71 -6.05 -9.54 -1.25
CA TYR A 71 -5.60 -9.32 0.12
C TYR A 71 -4.20 -9.86 0.38
N SER A 72 -3.43 -9.11 1.15
CA SER A 72 -2.20 -9.56 1.80
C SER A 72 -2.30 -9.37 3.30
N THR A 73 -1.87 -10.37 4.06
CA THR A 73 -1.70 -10.31 5.52
C THR A 73 -0.24 -10.10 5.94
N GLN A 74 0.65 -9.88 4.98
CA GLN A 74 2.10 -9.72 5.18
C GLN A 74 2.62 -8.39 4.63
N GLY A 75 1.76 -7.37 4.65
CA GLY A 75 2.05 -6.03 4.18
C GLY A 75 2.26 -5.96 2.67
N SER A 76 2.63 -4.77 2.19
CA SER A 76 2.99 -4.55 0.79
C SER A 76 4.25 -5.31 0.36
N THR A 77 5.05 -5.83 1.28
CA THR A 77 6.21 -6.66 0.94
C THR A 77 5.79 -7.86 0.08
N LEU A 78 4.76 -8.60 0.48
CA LEU A 78 4.21 -9.71 -0.31
C LEU A 78 3.65 -9.20 -1.65
N CYS A 79 2.95 -8.08 -1.65
CA CYS A 79 2.40 -7.48 -2.87
C CYS A 79 3.52 -7.09 -3.87
N ILE A 80 4.60 -6.46 -3.39
CA ILE A 80 5.76 -6.07 -4.20
C ILE A 80 6.44 -7.31 -4.81
N GLN A 81 6.66 -8.36 -4.03
CA GLN A 81 7.23 -9.62 -4.52
C GLN A 81 6.34 -10.24 -5.59
N THR A 82 5.02 -10.21 -5.40
CA THR A 82 4.04 -10.70 -6.37
C THR A 82 4.03 -9.85 -7.64
N MET A 83 4.04 -8.51 -7.52
CA MET A 83 4.14 -7.62 -8.68
C MET A 83 5.40 -7.93 -9.49
N CYS A 84 6.56 -8.05 -8.85
CA CYS A 84 7.81 -8.40 -9.53
C CYS A 84 7.73 -9.78 -10.20
N THR A 85 7.05 -10.75 -9.58
CA THR A 85 6.82 -12.07 -10.19
C THR A 85 6.00 -11.96 -11.46
N ILE A 86 4.89 -11.22 -11.42
CA ILE A 86 4.03 -10.97 -12.60
C ILE A 86 4.84 -10.29 -13.71
N LEU A 87 5.62 -9.26 -13.40
CA LEU A 87 6.47 -8.56 -14.37
C LEU A 87 7.51 -9.50 -15.01
N CYS A 88 8.12 -10.37 -14.20
CA CYS A 88 9.07 -11.36 -14.70
C CYS A 88 8.41 -12.42 -15.58
N GLN A 89 7.23 -12.91 -15.20
CA GLN A 89 6.49 -13.92 -15.97
C GLN A 89 5.95 -13.32 -17.28
N ASP A 90 5.47 -12.07 -17.26
CA ASP A 90 5.05 -11.35 -18.46
C ASP A 90 6.22 -11.19 -19.45
N ALA A 91 7.40 -10.80 -18.98
CA ALA A 91 8.60 -10.71 -19.82
C ALA A 91 8.97 -12.08 -20.42
N LYS A 92 9.00 -13.14 -19.61
CA LYS A 92 9.33 -14.50 -20.05
C LYS A 92 8.31 -15.05 -21.04
N SER A 93 7.01 -14.79 -20.83
CA SER A 93 5.94 -15.19 -21.78
C SER A 93 6.12 -14.58 -23.18
N LYS A 94 6.76 -13.40 -23.23
CA LYS A 94 7.11 -12.68 -24.46
C LYS A 94 8.51 -13.04 -25.00
N GLY A 95 9.16 -14.05 -24.42
CA GLY A 95 10.53 -14.49 -24.81
C GLY A 95 11.62 -13.48 -24.45
N LYS A 96 11.39 -12.58 -23.49
CA LYS A 96 12.33 -11.55 -23.05
C LYS A 96 12.97 -11.91 -21.72
N LYS A 97 14.22 -11.49 -21.50
CA LYS A 97 14.84 -11.51 -20.18
C LYS A 97 14.23 -10.38 -19.34
N PRO A 98 13.77 -10.64 -18.09
CA PRO A 98 13.20 -9.60 -17.26
C PRO A 98 14.25 -8.51 -16.94
N LYS A 99 13.93 -7.27 -17.30
CA LYS A 99 14.71 -6.07 -16.99
C LYS A 99 13.75 -4.97 -16.54
N ILE A 100 13.91 -4.50 -15.31
CA ILE A 100 13.02 -3.51 -14.70
C ILE A 100 13.76 -2.19 -14.53
N LEU A 101 13.20 -1.12 -15.09
CA LEU A 101 13.65 0.25 -14.89
C LEU A 101 12.99 0.78 -13.62
N ALA A 102 13.77 1.07 -12.57
CA ALA A 102 13.23 1.35 -11.24
C ALA A 102 13.68 2.70 -10.68
N GLY A 103 12.79 3.41 -10.01
CA GLY A 103 13.12 4.60 -9.23
C GLY A 103 14.12 4.29 -8.12
N ARG A 104 15.15 5.14 -7.95
CA ARG A 104 16.25 4.87 -7.00
C ARG A 104 15.80 4.84 -5.53
N ASN A 105 14.63 5.39 -5.21
CA ASN A 105 13.99 5.35 -3.89
C ASN A 105 13.12 4.11 -3.66
N ALA A 106 13.27 3.06 -4.47
CA ALA A 106 12.53 1.81 -4.30
C ALA A 106 12.75 1.20 -2.91
N HIS A 107 11.68 0.70 -2.29
CA HIS A 107 11.73 0.04 -1.00
C HIS A 107 12.58 -1.24 -1.05
N ARG A 108 13.23 -1.60 0.07
CA ARG A 108 14.08 -2.81 0.18
C ARG A 108 13.38 -4.10 -0.28
N SER A 109 12.05 -4.20 -0.17
CA SER A 109 11.28 -5.36 -0.65
C SER A 109 11.44 -5.58 -2.15
N PHE A 110 11.58 -4.50 -2.96
CA PHE A 110 11.88 -4.59 -4.38
C PHE A 110 13.28 -5.18 -4.62
N ILE A 111 14.28 -4.76 -3.84
CA ILE A 111 15.65 -5.30 -3.91
C ILE A 111 15.66 -6.79 -3.54
N HIS A 112 14.91 -7.17 -2.48
CA HIS A 112 14.78 -8.57 -2.10
C HIS A 112 14.08 -9.39 -3.20
N ALA A 113 13.06 -8.84 -3.85
CA ALA A 113 12.40 -9.49 -4.99
C ALA A 113 13.38 -9.68 -6.15
N ALA A 114 14.23 -8.69 -6.45
CA ALA A 114 15.24 -8.81 -7.49
C ALA A 114 16.24 -9.93 -7.20
N ALA A 115 16.70 -10.04 -5.94
CA ALA A 115 17.62 -11.10 -5.52
C ALA A 115 16.98 -12.50 -5.60
N LEU A 116 15.67 -12.62 -5.30
CA LEU A 116 14.97 -13.90 -5.33
C LEU A 116 14.56 -14.33 -6.74
N LEU A 117 14.21 -13.39 -7.61
CA LEU A 117 13.66 -13.65 -8.96
C LEU A 117 14.71 -13.53 -10.07
N ASP A 118 15.91 -13.04 -9.75
CA ASP A 118 17.06 -12.87 -10.66
C ASP A 118 16.71 -12.03 -11.90
N PHE A 119 16.06 -10.88 -11.71
CA PHE A 119 15.85 -9.92 -12.79
C PHE A 119 16.86 -8.78 -12.77
N GLU A 120 17.12 -8.21 -13.93
CA GLU A 120 18.01 -7.06 -14.10
C GLU A 120 17.32 -5.77 -13.65
N ILE A 121 18.04 -4.95 -12.88
CA ILE A 121 17.58 -3.61 -12.49
C ILE A 121 18.41 -2.56 -13.21
N GLU A 122 17.74 -1.59 -13.81
CA GLU A 122 18.33 -0.33 -14.21
C GLU A 122 17.71 0.81 -13.41
N TRP A 123 18.56 1.70 -12.87
CA TRP A 123 18.12 2.71 -11.93
C TRP A 123 17.82 4.05 -12.60
N LEU A 124 16.63 4.60 -12.33
CA LEU A 124 16.29 5.97 -12.59
C LEU A 124 16.73 6.84 -11.40
N TYR A 125 17.54 7.84 -11.71
CA TYR A 125 17.97 8.86 -10.74
C TYR A 125 17.17 10.12 -11.02
N GLY A 126 16.19 10.41 -10.16
CA GLY A 126 15.39 11.63 -10.28
C GLY A 126 16.13 12.87 -9.79
N ASN A 127 15.67 14.04 -10.21
CA ASN A 127 16.16 15.33 -9.73
C ASN A 127 15.51 15.68 -8.39
N SER A 128 16.02 15.12 -7.27
CA SER A 128 15.41 15.35 -5.97
C SER A 128 16.28 14.91 -4.79
N ASP A 129 15.80 15.14 -3.58
CA ASP A 129 16.45 14.77 -2.34
C ASP A 129 16.63 13.25 -2.23
N TYR A 130 17.53 12.83 -1.34
CA TYR A 130 17.95 11.44 -1.17
C TYR A 130 16.83 10.42 -0.86
N LEU A 131 15.68 10.86 -0.31
CA LEU A 131 14.49 10.01 -0.07
C LEU A 131 13.46 10.07 -1.21
N SER A 132 13.68 10.90 -2.21
CA SER A 132 12.76 11.14 -3.32
C SER A 132 13.39 10.73 -4.65
N CYS A 133 12.53 10.44 -5.63
CA CYS A 133 12.94 10.17 -6.99
C CYS A 133 11.90 10.75 -7.95
N LYS A 134 11.96 12.07 -8.18
CA LYS A 134 11.05 12.76 -9.11
C LYS A 134 11.43 12.46 -10.54
N ILE A 135 10.56 11.77 -11.26
CA ILE A 135 10.74 11.38 -12.66
C ILE A 135 9.70 12.12 -13.50
N HIS A 136 10.17 12.80 -14.54
CA HIS A 136 9.30 13.41 -15.55
C HIS A 136 9.06 12.43 -16.71
N ALA A 137 7.94 12.60 -17.40
CA ALA A 137 7.54 11.71 -18.50
C ALA A 137 8.59 11.67 -19.64
N GLU A 138 9.19 12.80 -19.94
CA GLU A 138 10.24 12.94 -20.98
C GLU A 138 11.51 12.16 -20.61
N ASP A 139 11.94 12.24 -19.34
CA ASP A 139 13.11 11.50 -18.82
C ASP A 139 12.85 10.00 -18.82
N LEU A 140 11.62 9.59 -18.41
CA LEU A 140 11.19 8.19 -18.46
C LEU A 140 11.19 7.68 -19.91
N GLU A 141 10.63 8.42 -20.85
CA GLU A 141 10.58 8.01 -22.25
C GLU A 141 11.97 7.79 -22.82
N LYS A 142 12.88 8.73 -22.56
CA LYS A 142 14.29 8.62 -22.97
C LYS A 142 14.95 7.38 -22.38
N ALA A 143 14.78 7.14 -21.09
CA ALA A 143 15.33 5.97 -20.42
C ALA A 143 14.74 4.64 -20.97
N ILE A 144 13.44 4.59 -21.29
CA ILE A 144 12.81 3.42 -21.92
C ILE A 144 13.42 3.14 -23.30
N ILE A 145 13.63 4.16 -24.11
CA ILE A 145 14.22 4.02 -25.46
C ILE A 145 15.67 3.54 -25.37
N GLU A 146 16.44 4.05 -24.44
CA GLU A 146 17.86 3.72 -24.28
C GLU A 146 18.07 2.32 -23.69
N SER A 147 17.25 1.94 -22.69
CA SER A 147 17.47 0.70 -21.91
C SER A 147 16.64 -0.49 -22.36
N LEU A 148 15.54 -0.25 -23.10
CA LEU A 148 14.60 -1.27 -23.56
C LEU A 148 14.10 -2.19 -22.42
N PRO A 149 13.56 -1.65 -21.32
CA PRO A 149 13.11 -2.45 -20.19
C PRO A 149 11.86 -3.25 -20.54
N THR A 150 11.57 -4.28 -19.74
CA THR A 150 10.31 -5.03 -19.84
C THR A 150 9.22 -4.42 -18.96
N ALA A 151 9.61 -3.68 -17.92
CA ALA A 151 8.69 -3.00 -17.00
C ALA A 151 9.35 -1.77 -16.36
N VAL A 152 8.51 -0.90 -15.80
CA VAL A 152 8.88 0.25 -14.96
C VAL A 152 8.31 0.03 -13.57
N TYR A 153 9.11 0.31 -12.53
CA TYR A 153 8.69 0.26 -11.12
C TYR A 153 9.02 1.58 -10.43
N LEU A 154 8.01 2.25 -9.86
CA LEU A 154 8.16 3.54 -9.18
C LEU A 154 7.45 3.53 -7.84
N THR A 155 7.90 4.38 -6.91
CA THR A 155 7.27 4.60 -5.61
C THR A 155 6.48 5.91 -5.63
N ASN A 156 5.19 5.86 -5.27
CA ASN A 156 4.28 7.01 -5.24
C ASN A 156 3.09 6.78 -4.31
N PRO A 157 2.88 7.62 -3.27
CA PRO A 157 3.76 8.70 -2.81
C PRO A 157 5.11 8.18 -2.32
N ASP A 158 6.13 9.04 -2.36
CA ASP A 158 7.39 8.72 -1.69
C ASP A 158 7.31 8.96 -0.18
N TYR A 159 8.41 8.69 0.53
CA TYR A 159 8.44 8.78 1.99
C TYR A 159 8.23 10.22 2.51
N LEU A 160 8.65 11.23 1.77
CA LEU A 160 8.45 12.65 2.08
C LEU A 160 7.08 13.19 1.60
N GLY A 161 6.27 12.36 0.94
CA GLY A 161 4.93 12.71 0.47
C GLY A 161 4.90 13.32 -0.93
N ASN A 162 5.98 13.29 -1.69
CA ASN A 162 5.94 13.75 -3.08
C ASN A 162 5.10 12.82 -3.94
N LEU A 163 4.36 13.42 -4.88
CA LEU A 163 3.57 12.71 -5.88
C LEU A 163 4.22 12.82 -7.25
N LEU A 164 4.17 11.73 -8.01
CA LEU A 164 4.55 11.68 -9.43
C LEU A 164 3.31 11.94 -10.31
N ASP A 165 3.51 12.46 -11.49
CA ASP A 165 2.47 12.52 -12.53
C ASP A 165 2.27 11.13 -13.17
N ILE A 166 1.58 10.26 -12.42
CA ILE A 166 1.36 8.87 -12.84
C ILE A 166 0.65 8.78 -14.19
N GLN A 167 -0.29 9.70 -14.49
CA GLN A 167 -1.04 9.68 -15.74
C GLN A 167 -0.11 9.88 -16.96
N SER A 168 0.80 10.85 -16.89
CA SER A 168 1.78 11.08 -17.95
C SER A 168 2.77 9.92 -18.07
N LEU A 169 3.25 9.39 -16.93
CA LEU A 169 4.17 8.25 -16.91
C LEU A 169 3.52 6.98 -17.46
N ALA A 170 2.26 6.70 -17.11
CA ALA A 170 1.48 5.58 -17.65
C ALA A 170 1.28 5.70 -19.17
N SER A 171 1.04 6.92 -19.65
CA SER A 171 0.89 7.19 -21.10
C SER A 171 2.18 6.87 -21.86
N VAL A 172 3.33 7.22 -21.31
CA VAL A 172 4.65 6.87 -21.88
C VAL A 172 4.85 5.36 -21.89
N CYS A 173 4.63 4.68 -20.75
CA CYS A 173 4.78 3.23 -20.64
C CYS A 173 3.88 2.51 -21.66
N LYS A 174 2.62 2.91 -21.78
CA LYS A 174 1.67 2.35 -22.75
C LYS A 174 2.11 2.55 -24.21
N LYS A 175 2.63 3.73 -24.55
CA LYS A 175 3.17 4.03 -25.90
C LYS A 175 4.28 3.05 -26.31
N HIS A 176 5.10 2.62 -25.35
CA HIS A 176 6.23 1.72 -25.58
C HIS A 176 5.94 0.24 -25.24
N ASN A 177 4.69 -0.12 -24.90
CA ASN A 177 4.28 -1.47 -24.49
C ASN A 177 5.11 -2.02 -23.31
N VAL A 178 5.38 -1.16 -22.32
CA VAL A 178 6.08 -1.47 -21.07
C VAL A 178 5.08 -1.40 -19.94
N LEU A 179 5.07 -2.40 -19.04
CA LEU A 179 4.17 -2.39 -17.87
C LEU A 179 4.65 -1.38 -16.83
N LEU A 180 3.69 -0.69 -16.20
CA LEU A 180 3.95 0.23 -15.09
C LEU A 180 3.44 -0.33 -13.77
N ALA A 181 4.36 -0.59 -12.83
CA ALA A 181 4.07 -1.01 -11.47
C ALA A 181 4.38 0.12 -10.48
N ILE A 182 3.45 0.39 -9.57
CA ILE A 182 3.57 1.46 -8.57
C ILE A 182 3.52 0.90 -7.15
N ASP A 183 4.57 1.18 -6.39
CA ASP A 183 4.56 1.01 -4.94
C ASP A 183 3.85 2.22 -4.31
N ASN A 184 2.57 2.05 -4.03
CA ASN A 184 1.69 3.05 -3.41
C ASN A 184 1.48 2.77 -1.92
N ALA A 185 2.47 2.19 -1.25
CA ALA A 185 2.35 1.76 0.15
C ALA A 185 1.87 2.86 1.10
N HIS A 186 2.13 4.13 0.81
CA HIS A 186 1.66 5.28 1.59
C HIS A 186 0.39 5.94 1.04
N GLY A 187 -0.21 5.42 -0.03
CA GLY A 187 -1.24 6.11 -0.79
C GLY A 187 -2.58 5.36 -0.90
N ALA A 188 -2.89 4.35 -0.09
CA ALA A 188 -4.16 3.62 -0.19
C ALA A 188 -5.39 4.54 -0.16
N TYR A 189 -5.35 5.61 0.65
CA TYR A 189 -6.42 6.58 0.77
C TYR A 189 -6.62 7.46 -0.49
N LEU A 190 -5.62 7.56 -1.38
CA LEU A 190 -5.67 8.37 -2.61
C LEU A 190 -6.83 7.97 -3.53
N ARG A 191 -7.29 6.72 -3.43
CA ARG A 191 -8.49 6.21 -4.13
C ARG A 191 -9.75 6.96 -3.75
N PHE A 192 -9.82 7.43 -2.51
CA PHE A 192 -11.03 8.01 -1.92
C PHE A 192 -11.06 9.55 -1.96
N LEU A 193 -10.04 10.17 -2.56
CA LEU A 193 -10.02 11.60 -2.89
C LEU A 193 -10.89 11.91 -4.11
N GLU A 194 -11.27 13.17 -4.28
CA GLU A 194 -11.95 13.69 -5.45
C GLU A 194 -11.20 14.90 -6.03
N PRO A 195 -10.60 14.76 -7.22
CA PRO A 195 -10.50 13.52 -8.01
C PRO A 195 -9.58 12.47 -7.36
N SER A 196 -9.75 11.20 -7.74
CA SER A 196 -8.85 10.13 -7.30
C SER A 196 -7.43 10.38 -7.81
N LEU A 197 -6.45 10.13 -6.93
CA LEU A 197 -5.03 10.16 -7.25
C LEU A 197 -4.39 8.76 -7.17
N HIS A 198 -5.23 7.72 -7.11
CA HIS A 198 -4.76 6.34 -7.01
C HIS A 198 -4.12 5.88 -8.33
N PRO A 199 -2.94 5.21 -8.29
CA PRO A 199 -2.19 4.86 -9.50
C PRO A 199 -2.96 4.06 -10.54
N ILE A 200 -3.82 3.13 -10.13
CA ILE A 200 -4.66 2.35 -11.08
C ILE A 200 -5.62 3.26 -11.85
N ASP A 201 -6.25 4.23 -11.19
CA ASP A 201 -7.14 5.19 -11.85
C ASP A 201 -6.39 6.09 -12.83
N LEU A 202 -5.09 6.31 -12.59
CA LEU A 202 -4.21 7.11 -13.41
C LEU A 202 -3.48 6.30 -14.49
N GLY A 203 -3.78 4.99 -14.60
CA GLY A 203 -3.33 4.15 -15.70
C GLY A 203 -2.16 3.22 -15.41
N ALA A 204 -1.76 3.03 -14.15
CA ALA A 204 -0.80 1.98 -13.78
C ALA A 204 -1.38 0.58 -14.03
N ASP A 205 -0.52 -0.38 -14.37
CA ASP A 205 -0.92 -1.77 -14.61
C ASP A 205 -0.99 -2.57 -13.32
N LEU A 206 -0.10 -2.27 -12.37
CA LEU A 206 0.04 -2.92 -11.07
C LEU A 206 0.22 -1.85 -9.99
N CYS A 207 -0.38 -2.11 -8.84
CA CYS A 207 -0.21 -1.23 -7.68
C CYS A 207 -0.28 -2.04 -6.38
N CYS A 208 0.46 -1.65 -5.36
CA CYS A 208 0.29 -2.20 -4.01
C CYS A 208 0.07 -1.09 -2.99
N ASP A 209 -0.85 -1.36 -2.06
CA ASP A 209 -1.21 -0.47 -0.96
C ASP A 209 -0.90 -1.14 0.38
N SER A 210 -0.14 -0.49 1.27
CA SER A 210 -0.13 -0.86 2.68
C SER A 210 -1.38 -0.28 3.35
N ALA A 211 -2.48 -1.03 3.34
CA ALA A 211 -3.76 -0.56 3.89
C ALA A 211 -3.61 -0.06 5.34
N HIS A 212 -2.81 -0.76 6.15
CA HIS A 212 -2.58 -0.43 7.55
C HIS A 212 -1.88 0.91 7.80
N LYS A 213 -1.27 1.55 6.78
CA LYS A 213 -0.61 2.85 6.95
C LYS A 213 -1.58 4.03 6.90
N THR A 214 -2.65 3.93 6.12
CA THR A 214 -3.54 5.06 5.84
C THR A 214 -5.02 4.75 5.93
N LEU A 215 -5.40 3.48 6.08
CA LEU A 215 -6.77 3.01 6.26
C LEU A 215 -6.94 2.31 7.60
N PRO A 216 -8.18 2.11 8.11
CA PRO A 216 -8.45 1.50 9.42
C PRO A 216 -8.23 -0.02 9.41
N VAL A 217 -7.01 -0.44 9.17
CA VAL A 217 -6.62 -1.83 9.01
C VAL A 217 -5.49 -2.18 9.97
N LEU A 218 -5.50 -3.38 10.53
CA LEU A 218 -4.42 -3.89 11.40
C LEU A 218 -3.10 -3.99 10.64
N THR A 219 -2.00 -3.75 11.36
CA THR A 219 -0.64 -3.87 10.82
C THR A 219 -0.45 -5.21 10.09
N GLY A 220 0.09 -5.15 8.89
CA GLY A 220 0.26 -6.30 7.99
C GLY A 220 -0.83 -6.40 6.93
N GLY A 221 -1.98 -5.72 7.08
CA GLY A 221 -3.00 -5.68 6.03
C GLY A 221 -2.59 -4.81 4.86
N ALA A 222 -2.69 -5.37 3.65
CA ALA A 222 -2.33 -4.68 2.41
C ALA A 222 -3.17 -5.19 1.24
N TYR A 223 -3.16 -4.44 0.15
CA TYR A 223 -3.82 -4.78 -1.11
C TYR A 223 -2.81 -4.87 -2.25
N LEU A 224 -3.04 -5.82 -3.14
CA LEU A 224 -2.47 -5.89 -4.47
C LEU A 224 -3.56 -5.58 -5.48
N HIS A 225 -3.33 -4.62 -6.36
CA HIS A 225 -4.26 -4.19 -7.39
C HIS A 225 -3.68 -4.46 -8.78
N LEU A 226 -4.52 -4.93 -9.67
CA LEU A 226 -4.21 -5.12 -11.09
C LEU A 226 -5.14 -4.29 -11.95
N SER A 227 -4.64 -3.75 -13.06
CA SER A 227 -5.51 -3.25 -14.12
C SER A 227 -6.37 -4.39 -14.67
N GLU A 228 -7.55 -4.07 -15.18
CA GLU A 228 -8.46 -5.09 -15.73
C GLU A 228 -7.80 -5.89 -16.85
N SER A 229 -7.04 -5.22 -17.73
CA SER A 229 -6.35 -5.89 -18.84
C SER A 229 -5.30 -6.89 -18.37
N LEU A 230 -4.52 -6.52 -17.34
CA LEU A 230 -3.50 -7.41 -16.81
C LEU A 230 -4.12 -8.57 -16.01
N ASN A 231 -5.20 -8.30 -15.28
CA ASN A 231 -5.94 -9.32 -14.54
C ASN A 231 -6.54 -10.38 -15.47
N GLN A 232 -7.03 -10.01 -16.65
CA GLN A 232 -7.52 -10.99 -17.62
C GLN A 232 -6.46 -12.04 -18.00
N VAL A 233 -5.19 -11.64 -17.99
CA VAL A 233 -4.07 -12.54 -18.29
C VAL A 233 -3.69 -13.39 -17.07
N TRP A 234 -3.59 -12.78 -15.88
CA TRP A 234 -2.93 -13.39 -14.72
C TRP A 234 -3.86 -13.77 -13.56
N LYS A 235 -5.18 -13.53 -13.64
CA LYS A 235 -6.13 -13.77 -12.53
C LYS A 235 -6.08 -15.16 -11.91
N ASN A 236 -5.72 -16.17 -12.69
CA ASN A 236 -5.63 -17.55 -12.22
C ASN A 236 -4.30 -17.86 -11.51
N ASP A 237 -3.29 -17.01 -11.70
CA ASP A 237 -1.94 -17.22 -11.21
C ASP A 237 -1.57 -16.27 -10.04
N VAL A 238 -2.26 -15.12 -9.89
CA VAL A 238 -1.93 -14.10 -8.90
C VAL A 238 -1.83 -14.69 -7.49
N LYS A 239 -2.84 -15.45 -7.05
CA LYS A 239 -2.86 -16.08 -5.72
C LYS A 239 -1.72 -17.08 -5.55
N HIS A 240 -1.43 -17.86 -6.57
CA HIS A 240 -0.31 -18.79 -6.57
C HIS A 240 1.04 -18.07 -6.49
N PHE A 241 1.21 -16.93 -7.19
CA PHE A 241 2.41 -16.11 -7.07
C PHE A 241 2.55 -15.48 -5.68
N MET A 242 1.45 -15.11 -5.03
CA MET A 242 1.47 -14.65 -3.64
C MET A 242 1.91 -15.76 -2.68
N GLU A 243 1.44 -16.98 -2.89
CA GLU A 243 1.77 -18.13 -2.06
C GLU A 243 3.27 -18.46 -2.03
N TYR A 244 4.02 -18.19 -3.13
CA TYR A 244 5.47 -18.41 -3.18
C TYR A 244 6.27 -17.73 -2.07
N PHE A 245 5.78 -16.61 -1.57
CA PHE A 245 6.48 -15.77 -0.59
C PHE A 245 5.74 -15.68 0.75
N SER A 246 4.61 -16.35 0.87
CA SER A 246 3.72 -16.21 2.00
C SER A 246 3.79 -17.41 2.94
N SER A 247 3.29 -17.20 4.17
CA SER A 247 2.91 -18.29 5.05
C SER A 247 1.61 -18.93 4.57
N THR A 248 1.51 -20.25 4.68
CA THR A 248 0.25 -20.98 4.46
C THR A 248 -0.77 -20.79 5.58
N SER A 249 -0.42 -20.04 6.63
CA SER A 249 -1.32 -19.72 7.75
C SER A 249 -1.51 -18.21 7.86
N PRO A 250 -2.31 -17.60 6.96
CA PRO A 250 -2.57 -16.16 6.99
C PRO A 250 -3.43 -15.79 8.22
N SER A 251 -3.16 -14.62 8.80
CA SER A 251 -3.91 -14.13 9.97
C SER A 251 -5.35 -13.76 9.62
N TYR A 252 -6.32 -14.47 10.19
CA TYR A 252 -7.75 -14.14 10.06
C TYR A 252 -8.11 -12.81 10.71
N LEU A 253 -7.39 -12.39 11.75
CA LEU A 253 -7.59 -11.07 12.37
C LEU A 253 -7.23 -9.94 11.41
N ILE A 254 -6.13 -10.08 10.67
CA ILE A 254 -5.75 -9.10 9.65
C ILE A 254 -6.76 -9.10 8.50
N MET A 255 -7.19 -10.28 8.01
CA MET A 255 -8.22 -10.37 6.97
C MET A 255 -9.55 -9.78 7.43
N ALA A 256 -9.96 -10.03 8.68
CA ALA A 256 -11.16 -9.44 9.25
C ALA A 256 -11.06 -7.90 9.35
N SER A 257 -9.87 -7.35 9.61
CA SER A 257 -9.68 -5.90 9.61
C SER A 257 -9.79 -5.31 8.20
N LEU A 258 -9.30 -6.00 7.17
CA LEU A 258 -9.49 -5.61 5.76
C LEU A 258 -10.98 -5.66 5.36
N ASP A 259 -11.68 -6.71 5.78
CA ASP A 259 -13.11 -6.89 5.55
C ASP A 259 -13.96 -5.82 6.25
N ALA A 260 -13.65 -5.53 7.53
CA ALA A 260 -14.30 -4.45 8.28
C ALA A 260 -14.03 -3.08 7.65
N ALA A 261 -12.83 -2.86 7.14
CA ALA A 261 -12.48 -1.62 6.46
C ALA A 261 -13.34 -1.40 5.20
N ASN A 262 -13.73 -2.44 4.47
CA ASN A 262 -14.62 -2.32 3.30
C ASN A 262 -15.92 -1.59 3.65
N GLU A 263 -16.55 -1.90 4.80
CA GLU A 263 -17.79 -1.24 5.23
C GLU A 263 -17.56 0.25 5.54
N VAL A 264 -16.45 0.57 6.22
CA VAL A 264 -16.09 1.95 6.54
C VAL A 264 -15.80 2.76 5.27
N LEU A 265 -15.05 2.17 4.33
CA LEU A 265 -14.69 2.78 3.05
C LEU A 265 -15.92 3.04 2.16
N ASP A 266 -16.92 2.14 2.21
CA ASP A 266 -18.20 2.26 1.49
C ASP A 266 -19.12 3.33 2.07
N THR A 267 -19.03 3.62 3.38
CA THR A 267 -20.03 4.43 4.07
C THR A 267 -19.53 5.80 4.52
N THR A 268 -18.55 5.84 5.42
CA THR A 268 -18.20 7.08 6.14
C THR A 268 -16.85 7.67 5.76
N PHE A 269 -15.95 6.85 5.24
CA PHE A 269 -14.55 7.20 5.09
C PHE A 269 -14.30 8.43 4.21
N ARG A 270 -15.00 8.58 3.07
CA ARG A 270 -14.83 9.74 2.16
C ARG A 270 -15.11 11.07 2.86
N ASN A 271 -16.17 11.14 3.67
CA ASN A 271 -16.50 12.34 4.42
C ASN A 271 -15.45 12.66 5.48
N SER A 272 -15.07 11.66 6.29
CA SER A 272 -14.04 11.80 7.33
C SER A 272 -12.67 12.16 6.73
N LEU A 273 -12.31 11.55 5.58
CA LEU A 273 -11.10 11.88 4.84
C LEU A 273 -11.10 13.33 4.35
N SER A 274 -12.21 13.78 3.78
CA SER A 274 -12.37 15.16 3.31
C SER A 274 -12.23 16.19 4.44
N GLU A 275 -12.78 15.89 5.63
CA GLU A 275 -12.61 16.71 6.82
C GLU A 275 -11.16 16.72 7.31
N CYS A 276 -10.54 15.55 7.38
CA CYS A 276 -9.13 15.41 7.79
C CYS A 276 -8.19 16.17 6.84
N VAL A 277 -8.37 16.04 5.53
CA VAL A 277 -7.58 16.78 4.53
C VAL A 277 -7.69 18.30 4.73
N ARG A 278 -8.91 18.80 5.01
CA ARG A 278 -9.09 20.24 5.30
C ARG A 278 -8.38 20.67 6.60
N SER A 279 -8.45 19.85 7.64
CA SER A 279 -7.78 20.12 8.92
C SER A 279 -6.26 20.11 8.77
N VAL A 280 -5.71 19.12 8.06
CA VAL A 280 -4.27 19.03 7.74
C VAL A 280 -3.82 20.21 6.90
N ALA A 281 -4.60 20.64 5.90
CA ALA A 281 -4.28 21.82 5.09
C ALA A 281 -4.26 23.10 5.93
N SER A 282 -5.21 23.26 6.87
CA SER A 282 -5.23 24.37 7.81
C SER A 282 -4.01 24.37 8.72
N LEU A 283 -3.62 23.20 9.25
CA LEU A 283 -2.43 23.06 10.09
C LEU A 283 -1.15 23.37 9.31
N LYS A 284 -1.00 22.84 8.08
CA LYS A 284 0.13 23.19 7.20
C LYS A 284 0.24 24.70 6.99
N ASN A 285 -0.88 25.39 6.73
CA ASN A 285 -0.90 26.83 6.56
C ASN A 285 -0.49 27.57 7.85
N THR A 286 -0.95 27.14 9.00
CA THR A 286 -0.59 27.71 10.31
C THR A 286 0.92 27.55 10.54
N LEU A 287 1.48 26.37 10.29
CA LEU A 287 2.91 26.11 10.42
C LEU A 287 3.72 27.04 9.49
N VAL A 288 3.29 27.19 8.23
CA VAL A 288 3.95 28.12 7.28
C VAL A 288 3.89 29.57 7.76
N GLN A 289 2.74 30.02 8.33
CA GLN A 289 2.61 31.37 8.89
C GLN A 289 3.55 31.61 10.10
N HIS A 290 3.87 30.55 10.85
CA HIS A 290 4.85 30.59 11.92
C HIS A 290 6.30 30.43 11.42
N GLY A 291 6.48 30.38 10.10
CA GLY A 291 7.79 30.36 9.45
C GLY A 291 8.32 28.94 9.17
N TYR A 292 7.61 27.86 9.44
CA TYR A 292 8.08 26.51 9.16
C TYR A 292 8.05 26.21 7.65
N THR A 293 9.09 25.55 7.17
CA THR A 293 9.17 25.10 5.77
C THR A 293 8.49 23.73 5.64
N ILE A 294 7.32 23.71 4.99
CA ILE A 294 6.53 22.49 4.74
C ILE A 294 6.74 22.07 3.29
N LEU A 295 7.11 20.80 3.09
CA LEU A 295 7.18 20.25 1.74
C LEU A 295 5.77 20.12 1.15
N SER A 296 5.61 20.53 -0.12
CA SER A 296 4.38 20.31 -0.88
C SER A 296 4.32 18.84 -1.35
N GLY A 297 3.14 18.24 -1.26
CA GLY A 297 3.00 16.84 -1.66
C GLY A 297 1.57 16.36 -1.47
N GLU A 298 1.42 15.09 -1.15
CA GLU A 298 0.14 14.47 -0.88
C GLU A 298 -0.60 15.16 0.29
N PRO A 299 -1.94 15.15 0.29
CA PRO A 299 -2.70 16.02 1.18
C PRO A 299 -2.62 15.67 2.66
N MET A 300 -2.41 14.41 3.04
CA MET A 300 -2.48 13.97 4.43
C MET A 300 -1.15 14.13 5.18
N LYS A 301 -0.03 13.88 4.52
CA LYS A 301 1.29 13.90 5.16
C LYS A 301 1.79 15.31 5.41
N ILE A 302 2.35 15.56 6.59
CA ILE A 302 3.00 16.83 6.96
C ILE A 302 4.49 16.56 7.05
N THR A 303 5.25 17.06 6.09
CA THR A 303 6.71 16.94 6.06
C THR A 303 7.32 18.30 6.26
N ILE A 304 8.08 18.45 7.35
CA ILE A 304 8.70 19.70 7.79
C ILE A 304 10.20 19.59 7.55
N SER A 305 10.78 20.54 6.81
CA SER A 305 12.23 20.75 6.76
C SER A 305 12.65 21.51 8.01
N THR A 306 13.54 20.94 8.82
CA THR A 306 13.90 21.49 10.12
C THR A 306 15.18 22.33 10.11
N LYS A 307 16.04 22.15 9.10
CA LYS A 307 17.35 22.80 8.97
C LYS A 307 17.29 24.34 9.00
N GLU A 308 16.30 24.93 8.36
CA GLU A 308 16.16 26.38 8.27
C GLU A 308 15.88 27.02 9.63
N PHE A 309 15.45 26.24 10.62
CA PHE A 309 15.22 26.68 11.99
C PHE A 309 16.43 26.47 12.93
N GLY A 310 17.51 25.87 12.41
CA GLY A 310 18.68 25.53 13.20
C GLY A 310 18.50 24.30 14.08
N TYR A 311 17.49 23.46 13.81
CA TYR A 311 17.25 22.19 14.48
C TYR A 311 17.40 21.03 13.50
N THR A 312 17.80 19.88 14.01
CA THR A 312 17.66 18.61 13.27
C THR A 312 16.25 18.05 13.47
N GLY A 313 15.78 17.22 12.53
CA GLY A 313 14.51 16.54 12.71
C GLY A 313 14.52 15.63 13.94
N ASN A 314 15.69 15.05 14.29
CA ASN A 314 15.85 14.27 15.54
C ASN A 314 15.57 15.10 16.80
N GLU A 315 16.06 16.35 16.86
CA GLU A 315 15.82 17.24 18.00
C GLU A 315 14.34 17.60 18.12
N ILE A 316 13.69 17.95 16.99
CA ILE A 316 12.24 18.25 16.98
C ILE A 316 11.42 17.01 17.35
N ALA A 317 11.80 15.83 16.86
CA ALA A 317 11.12 14.59 17.21
C ALA A 317 11.18 14.30 18.71
N ASN A 318 12.34 14.53 19.35
CA ASN A 318 12.47 14.37 20.79
C ASN A 318 11.56 15.35 21.57
N LEU A 319 11.50 16.62 21.16
CA LEU A 319 10.60 17.60 21.76
C LEU A 319 9.12 17.22 21.61
N LEU A 320 8.72 16.69 20.45
CA LEU A 320 7.36 16.19 20.24
C LEU A 320 7.06 14.98 21.11
N MET A 321 8.00 14.04 21.24
CA MET A 321 7.84 12.84 22.09
C MET A 321 7.76 13.20 23.58
N GLU A 322 8.40 14.28 24.03
CA GLU A 322 8.22 14.83 25.38
C GLU A 322 6.79 15.35 25.63
N CYS A 323 6.06 15.66 24.53
CA CYS A 323 4.65 16.04 24.55
C CYS A 323 3.70 14.89 24.15
N ASP A 324 4.17 13.64 24.21
CA ASP A 324 3.43 12.43 23.81
C ASP A 324 3.00 12.40 22.33
N ILE A 325 3.67 13.16 21.45
CA ILE A 325 3.45 13.17 19.99
C ILE A 325 4.56 12.37 19.31
N TYR A 326 4.19 11.24 18.68
CA TYR A 326 5.12 10.32 18.05
C TYR A 326 5.10 10.49 16.52
N PRO A 327 6.19 11.01 15.90
CA PRO A 327 6.26 11.17 14.45
C PRO A 327 6.48 9.84 13.75
N GLU A 328 6.03 9.76 12.48
CA GLU A 328 6.24 8.58 11.63
C GLU A 328 7.72 8.41 11.25
N PHE A 329 8.39 9.51 10.93
CA PHE A 329 9.79 9.50 10.52
C PHE A 329 10.49 10.79 10.92
N TYR A 330 11.77 10.68 11.21
CA TYR A 330 12.65 11.84 11.43
C TYR A 330 14.11 11.46 11.15
N ASP A 331 14.87 12.44 10.71
CA ASP A 331 16.32 12.34 10.49
C ASP A 331 17.01 13.69 10.74
N SER A 332 18.20 13.92 10.15
CA SER A 332 18.91 15.20 10.30
C SER A 332 18.17 16.38 9.65
N ASP A 333 17.32 16.15 8.68
CA ASP A 333 16.78 17.17 7.77
C ASP A 333 15.29 17.37 7.88
N TYR A 334 14.55 16.27 8.15
CA TYR A 334 13.11 16.23 8.08
C TYR A 334 12.45 15.60 9.28
N ILE A 335 11.22 16.01 9.53
CA ILE A 335 10.25 15.28 10.35
C ILE A 335 8.97 15.06 9.54
N VAL A 336 8.40 13.87 9.64
CA VAL A 336 7.19 13.48 8.93
C VAL A 336 6.12 13.06 9.90
N LEU A 337 4.96 13.72 9.83
CA LEU A 337 3.75 13.35 10.58
C LEU A 337 2.73 12.78 9.60
N MET A 338 2.03 11.73 10.02
CA MET A 338 1.00 11.06 9.25
C MET A 338 -0.35 11.06 9.98
N PRO A 339 -1.09 12.20 9.97
CA PRO A 339 -2.45 12.23 10.47
C PRO A 339 -3.37 11.31 9.67
N SER A 340 -4.47 10.90 10.29
CA SER A 340 -5.51 10.10 9.67
C SER A 340 -6.89 10.61 10.09
N PRO A 341 -7.99 10.18 9.42
CA PRO A 341 -9.35 10.50 9.86
C PRO A 341 -9.71 10.03 11.27
N TYR A 342 -8.82 9.27 11.92
CA TYR A 342 -8.99 8.76 13.28
C TYR A 342 -8.30 9.62 14.35
N ASN A 343 -7.49 10.60 13.93
CA ASN A 343 -7.04 11.65 14.85
C ASN A 343 -8.22 12.58 15.17
N THR A 344 -8.28 13.00 16.41
CA THR A 344 -9.32 13.93 16.90
C THR A 344 -8.86 15.38 16.79
N LYS A 345 -9.75 16.33 17.10
CA LYS A 345 -9.38 17.75 17.14
C LYS A 345 -8.50 18.12 18.36
N ASP A 346 -8.45 17.24 19.32
CA ASP A 346 -7.67 17.44 20.56
C ASP A 346 -6.24 16.95 20.42
N ASP A 347 -5.96 16.15 19.33
CA ASP A 347 -4.62 15.68 18.96
C ASP A 347 -3.84 16.80 18.23
#